data_3ee502eb60c510545170ff96a8553f3d
#
_entry.id   3ee502eb60c510545170ff96a8553f3d
#
_cell.length_a   1.000
_cell.length_b   1.000
_cell.length_c   1.000
_cell.angle_alpha   90.00
_cell.angle_beta   90.00
_cell.angle_gamma   90.00
#
_symmetry.space_group_name_H-M   'P 1'
#
loop_
_entity.id
_entity.type
_entity.pdbx_description
1 polymer ?
#
loop_
_entity_poly.entity_id
_entity_poly.type
_entity_poly.pdbx_seq_one_letter_code
_entity_poly.pdbx_strand_id
1 'polypeptide(L)'
;MRKTTILLLLLVALATSAQTKREFRGAWIQCVNGQFLGMSTETMQKTLSYQLDELQKDGANAIIFQVRPECDALYQSSIEPWSRFLTGQQGKAPSPYWDPLQWMIDQCHKRGMELHAWINPYRAKTKTTTQLASNHIAIKHPERVFAYDGQFIMNPAIEENRTYICNVVGDILRRYDVDGLHIDDYFYPYPAAGQTIPDSRQYSEMKNGINNIGDWRRYNVNLFIQQLHDTISSVKPWVKFGVSPFGIYRNKKSSPMGSETRGLQN
;
A
#
# COMPACT_ATOMS: atom_id res chain seq x y z
N MET A 1 56.81 15.05 15.39
CA MET A 1 55.96 15.28 14.22
C MET A 1 55.44 13.99 13.55
N ARG A 2 56.23 13.02 13.13
CA ARG A 2 55.78 11.77 12.45
C ARG A 2 54.77 10.94 13.29
N LYS A 3 54.97 10.79 14.62
CA LYS A 3 54.07 10.01 15.50
C LYS A 3 52.72 10.70 15.75
N THR A 4 52.70 12.05 15.81
CA THR A 4 51.47 12.83 15.95
C THR A 4 50.62 12.82 14.68
N THR A 5 51.24 12.82 13.51
CA THR A 5 50.55 12.75 12.21
C THR A 5 49.90 11.37 11.99
N ILE A 6 50.58 10.28 12.40
CA ILE A 6 50.06 8.91 12.33
C ILE A 6 48.84 8.76 13.28
N LEU A 7 48.87 9.31 14.46
CA LEU A 7 47.75 9.25 15.41
C LEU A 7 46.55 10.04 14.90
N LEU A 8 46.75 11.19 14.25
CA LEU A 8 45.69 12.00 13.65
C LEU A 8 45.05 11.27 12.46
N LEU A 9 45.83 10.61 11.61
CA LEU A 9 45.32 9.79 10.49
C LEU A 9 44.54 8.57 10.96
N LEU A 10 44.96 7.92 12.07
CA LEU A 10 44.23 6.81 12.67
C LEU A 10 42.88 7.27 13.27
N LEU A 11 42.82 8.44 13.90
CA LEU A 11 41.58 9.03 14.43
C LEU A 11 40.61 9.41 13.31
N VAL A 12 41.08 9.94 12.18
CA VAL A 12 40.26 10.24 11.02
C VAL A 12 39.73 8.95 10.35
N ALA A 13 40.57 7.90 10.26
CA ALA A 13 40.14 6.61 9.72
C ALA A 13 39.07 5.90 10.58
N LEU A 14 39.16 6.05 11.91
CA LEU A 14 38.16 5.55 12.87
C LEU A 14 36.84 6.34 12.78
N ALA A 15 36.90 7.64 12.51
CA ALA A 15 35.72 8.48 12.34
C ALA A 15 34.97 8.17 11.03
N THR A 16 35.68 7.76 9.97
CA THR A 16 35.06 7.42 8.68
C THR A 16 34.42 6.03 8.66
N SER A 17 34.79 5.12 9.57
CA SER A 17 34.19 3.78 9.67
C SER A 17 32.90 3.72 10.50
N ALA A 18 32.53 4.81 11.18
CA ALA A 18 31.31 4.91 11.99
C ALA A 18 30.11 5.46 11.22
N GLN A 19 29.98 5.11 9.94
CA GLN A 19 28.72 5.37 9.24
C GLN A 19 27.68 4.43 9.86
N THR A 20 26.85 4.95 10.77
CA THR A 20 25.71 4.23 11.33
C THR A 20 24.85 3.74 10.17
N LYS A 21 24.89 2.43 9.95
CA LYS A 21 24.08 1.79 8.93
C LYS A 21 22.62 2.06 9.30
N ARG A 22 21.97 2.96 8.58
CA ARG A 22 20.54 3.24 8.77
C ARG A 22 19.78 2.05 8.23
N GLU A 23 19.44 1.13 9.12
CA GLU A 23 18.65 -0.05 8.79
C GLU A 23 17.16 0.28 8.91
N PHE A 24 16.37 -0.07 7.90
CA PHE A 24 14.92 -0.01 7.95
C PHE A 24 14.39 -1.26 8.68
N ARG A 25 13.76 -1.08 9.83
CA ARG A 25 13.12 -2.13 10.62
C ARG A 25 11.64 -1.80 10.75
N GLY A 26 10.89 -2.17 9.71
CA GLY A 26 9.47 -1.88 9.59
C GLY A 26 8.59 -3.01 10.12
N ALA A 27 7.48 -2.64 10.76
CA ALA A 27 6.42 -3.56 11.16
C ALA A 27 5.09 -3.19 10.49
N TRP A 28 4.31 -4.22 10.10
CA TRP A 28 3.02 -4.03 9.45
C TRP A 28 1.88 -4.04 10.45
N ILE A 29 0.99 -3.04 10.36
CA ILE A 29 -0.28 -3.00 11.06
C ILE A 29 -1.40 -2.95 10.02
N GLN A 30 -2.14 -4.06 9.88
CA GLN A 30 -3.20 -4.21 8.89
C GLN A 30 -4.58 -4.00 9.51
N CYS A 31 -5.58 -3.67 8.69
CA CYS A 31 -6.98 -3.58 9.12
C CYS A 31 -7.91 -4.56 8.38
N VAL A 32 -7.51 -5.04 7.21
CA VAL A 32 -8.36 -5.80 6.28
C VAL A 32 -8.90 -7.12 6.83
N ASN A 33 -8.26 -7.72 7.82
CA ASN A 33 -8.75 -8.92 8.51
C ASN A 33 -9.74 -8.62 9.66
N GLY A 34 -10.08 -7.34 9.86
CA GLY A 34 -11.10 -6.94 10.81
C GLY A 34 -10.63 -6.82 12.25
N GLN A 35 -9.32 -6.71 12.51
CA GLN A 35 -8.81 -6.61 13.89
C GLN A 35 -9.35 -5.42 14.69
N PHE A 36 -9.83 -4.36 14.02
CA PHE A 36 -10.39 -3.18 14.67
C PHE A 36 -11.93 -3.16 14.70
N LEU A 37 -12.59 -4.14 14.06
CA LEU A 37 -14.05 -4.21 14.01
C LEU A 37 -14.66 -4.33 15.41
N GLY A 38 -15.64 -3.47 15.68
CA GLY A 38 -16.34 -3.46 16.97
C GLY A 38 -15.59 -2.74 18.10
N MET A 39 -14.40 -2.24 17.87
CA MET A 39 -13.68 -1.44 18.86
C MET A 39 -14.25 -0.02 18.93
N SER A 40 -14.36 0.52 20.16
CA SER A 40 -14.54 1.95 20.33
C SER A 40 -13.29 2.72 19.91
N THR A 41 -13.42 4.00 19.63
CA THR A 41 -12.27 4.89 19.36
C THR A 41 -11.20 4.77 20.45
N GLU A 42 -11.60 4.83 21.71
CA GLU A 42 -10.68 4.74 22.84
C GLU A 42 -9.97 3.37 22.89
N THR A 43 -10.69 2.29 22.69
CA THR A 43 -10.11 0.93 22.68
C THR A 43 -9.12 0.75 21.55
N MET A 44 -9.45 1.25 20.34
CA MET A 44 -8.57 1.18 19.19
C MET A 44 -7.29 1.99 19.42
N GLN A 45 -7.39 3.21 19.95
CA GLN A 45 -6.23 4.05 20.28
C GLN A 45 -5.34 3.41 21.35
N LYS A 46 -5.91 2.82 22.40
CA LYS A 46 -5.15 2.07 23.43
C LYS A 46 -4.43 0.87 22.83
N THR A 47 -5.12 0.09 21.99
CA THR A 47 -4.56 -1.09 21.31
C THR A 47 -3.39 -0.70 20.40
N LEU A 48 -3.57 0.31 19.56
CA LEU A 48 -2.53 0.82 18.68
C LEU A 48 -1.35 1.39 19.46
N SER A 49 -1.60 2.18 20.54
CA SER A 49 -0.53 2.71 21.39
C SER A 49 0.30 1.59 22.02
N TYR A 50 -0.35 0.56 22.55
CA TYR A 50 0.33 -0.62 23.10
C TYR A 50 1.17 -1.34 22.03
N GLN A 51 0.63 -1.57 20.83
CA GLN A 51 1.39 -2.18 19.73
C GLN A 51 2.62 -1.34 19.35
N LEU A 52 2.49 -0.02 19.27
CA LEU A 52 3.60 0.87 18.98
C LEU A 52 4.69 0.83 20.06
N ASP A 53 4.31 0.79 21.35
CA ASP A 53 5.25 0.71 22.47
C ASP A 53 6.04 -0.61 22.44
N GLU A 54 5.36 -1.75 22.17
CA GLU A 54 6.04 -3.04 22.05
C GLU A 54 6.97 -3.09 20.84
N LEU A 55 6.51 -2.64 19.67
CA LEU A 55 7.34 -2.59 18.46
C LEU A 55 8.55 -1.68 18.62
N GLN A 56 8.42 -0.55 19.34
CA GLN A 56 9.55 0.33 19.66
C GLN A 56 10.58 -0.37 20.56
N LYS A 57 10.12 -1.11 21.59
CA LYS A 57 10.99 -1.92 22.46
C LYS A 57 11.76 -2.99 21.68
N ASP A 58 11.11 -3.62 20.69
CA ASP A 58 11.70 -4.60 19.81
C ASP A 58 12.65 -3.98 18.74
N GLY A 59 12.79 -2.65 18.78
CA GLY A 59 13.71 -1.92 17.90
C GLY A 59 13.16 -1.56 16.54
N ALA A 60 11.84 -1.66 16.29
CA ALA A 60 11.23 -1.13 15.07
C ALA A 60 11.43 0.39 14.99
N ASN A 61 11.70 0.89 13.78
CA ASN A 61 11.87 2.32 13.52
C ASN A 61 10.94 2.83 12.40
N ALA A 62 10.04 1.98 11.92
CA ALA A 62 9.01 2.34 10.94
C ALA A 62 7.77 1.47 11.13
N ILE A 63 6.61 2.07 10.90
CA ILE A 63 5.30 1.39 10.90
C ILE A 63 4.69 1.51 9.50
N ILE A 64 4.33 0.37 8.93
CA ILE A 64 3.61 0.28 7.67
C ILE A 64 2.13 0.05 8.00
N PHE A 65 1.36 1.14 8.03
CA PHE A 65 -0.04 1.14 8.47
C PHE A 65 -1.01 1.12 7.31
N GLN A 66 -1.92 0.14 7.28
CA GLN A 66 -2.92 0.02 6.22
C GLN A 66 -4.00 1.08 6.36
N VAL A 67 -4.03 2.02 5.42
CA VAL A 67 -4.95 3.16 5.43
C VAL A 67 -6.01 3.10 4.33
N ARG A 68 -5.81 2.25 3.30
CA ARG A 68 -6.72 2.10 2.17
C ARG A 68 -6.86 0.63 1.78
N PRO A 69 -7.78 -0.14 2.41
CA PRO A 69 -7.92 -1.58 2.20
C PRO A 69 -8.82 -1.98 1.01
N GLU A 70 -9.94 -1.26 0.75
CA GLU A 70 -10.98 -1.63 -0.23
C GLU A 70 -11.50 -0.41 -1.01
N CYS A 71 -10.62 0.41 -1.58
CA CYS A 71 -10.98 1.72 -2.16
C CYS A 71 -11.81 2.56 -1.19
N ASP A 72 -11.43 2.51 0.06
CA ASP A 72 -12.00 3.22 1.18
C ASP A 72 -10.89 3.63 2.16
N ALA A 73 -11.17 4.52 3.10
CA ALA A 73 -10.15 5.20 3.86
C ALA A 73 -10.27 4.99 5.38
N LEU A 74 -9.13 4.80 6.07
CA LEU A 74 -8.98 4.94 7.52
C LEU A 74 -8.50 6.37 7.87
N TYR A 75 -8.93 7.35 7.11
CA TYR A 75 -8.65 8.78 7.30
C TYR A 75 -9.77 9.58 6.66
N GLN A 76 -9.88 10.85 7.00
CA GLN A 76 -10.84 11.72 6.34
C GLN A 76 -10.46 11.92 4.87
N SER A 77 -11.23 11.36 3.95
CA SER A 77 -11.04 11.53 2.51
C SER A 77 -12.23 12.24 1.89
N SER A 78 -11.97 13.16 0.94
CA SER A 78 -13.00 13.74 0.07
C SER A 78 -13.24 12.90 -1.21
N ILE A 79 -12.40 11.90 -1.46
CA ILE A 79 -12.41 11.09 -2.68
C ILE A 79 -13.08 9.74 -2.42
N GLU A 80 -12.73 9.08 -1.30
CA GLU A 80 -13.17 7.72 -0.96
C GLU A 80 -13.99 7.71 0.34
N PRO A 81 -14.92 6.75 0.51
CA PRO A 81 -15.70 6.62 1.72
C PRO A 81 -14.84 6.17 2.92
N TRP A 82 -15.32 6.42 4.13
CA TRP A 82 -14.76 5.79 5.34
C TRP A 82 -14.79 4.28 5.24
N SER A 83 -13.73 3.62 5.66
CA SER A 83 -13.63 2.17 5.61
C SER A 83 -14.53 1.48 6.62
N ARG A 84 -15.19 0.40 6.19
CA ARG A 84 -15.95 -0.47 7.07
C ARG A 84 -15.08 -1.16 8.14
N PHE A 85 -13.80 -1.33 7.90
CA PHE A 85 -12.86 -1.91 8.85
C PHE A 85 -12.61 -1.02 10.07
N LEU A 86 -13.00 0.25 9.99
CA LEU A 86 -12.95 1.18 11.12
C LEU A 86 -14.24 1.14 11.95
N THR A 87 -15.42 1.12 11.29
CA THR A 87 -16.71 1.33 11.97
C THR A 87 -17.70 0.19 11.78
N GLY A 88 -17.36 -0.83 11.02
CA GLY A 88 -18.26 -1.91 10.62
C GLY A 88 -19.15 -1.57 9.42
N GLN A 89 -19.28 -0.30 9.05
CA GLN A 89 -20.10 0.17 7.94
C GLN A 89 -19.31 1.14 7.05
N GLN A 90 -19.19 0.84 5.76
CA GLN A 90 -18.52 1.73 4.82
C GLN A 90 -19.27 3.05 4.65
N GLY A 91 -18.53 4.15 4.60
CA GLY A 91 -19.08 5.51 4.51
C GLY A 91 -19.44 6.14 5.85
N LYS A 92 -19.45 5.38 6.95
CA LYS A 92 -19.73 5.88 8.29
C LYS A 92 -18.44 6.36 8.96
N ALA A 93 -18.38 7.65 9.33
CA ALA A 93 -17.28 8.21 10.11
C ALA A 93 -17.23 7.61 11.54
N PRO A 94 -16.06 7.54 12.17
CA PRO A 94 -15.95 7.10 13.57
C PRO A 94 -16.65 8.07 14.53
N SER A 95 -17.18 7.53 15.63
CA SER A 95 -17.83 8.31 16.68
C SER A 95 -17.38 7.81 18.06
N PRO A 96 -16.73 8.62 18.91
CA PRO A 96 -16.32 10.02 18.63
C PRO A 96 -15.42 10.16 17.42
N TYR A 97 -15.54 11.31 16.73
CA TYR A 97 -14.74 11.58 15.53
C TYR A 97 -13.24 11.66 15.85
N TRP A 98 -12.45 11.00 15.02
CA TRP A 98 -10.99 11.10 14.98
C TRP A 98 -10.47 10.72 13.60
N ASP A 99 -9.25 11.10 13.28
CA ASP A 99 -8.57 10.70 12.05
C ASP A 99 -7.48 9.68 12.39
N PRO A 100 -7.67 8.38 12.08
CA PRO A 100 -6.69 7.33 12.40
C PRO A 100 -5.32 7.55 11.80
N LEU A 101 -5.24 8.04 10.55
CA LEU A 101 -3.95 8.28 9.90
C LEU A 101 -3.19 9.41 10.59
N GLN A 102 -3.84 10.54 10.84
CA GLN A 102 -3.19 11.66 11.55
C GLN A 102 -2.73 11.24 12.95
N TRP A 103 -3.59 10.53 13.68
CA TRP A 103 -3.25 10.06 15.02
C TRP A 103 -2.06 9.09 14.99
N MET A 104 -1.99 8.16 14.02
CA MET A 104 -0.87 7.22 13.88
C MET A 104 0.43 7.93 13.53
N ILE A 105 0.40 8.95 12.67
CA ILE A 105 1.56 9.80 12.38
C ILE A 105 2.10 10.42 13.68
N ASP A 106 1.22 11.09 14.43
CA ASP A 106 1.59 11.74 15.69
C ASP A 106 2.18 10.75 16.70
N GLN A 107 1.61 9.55 16.81
CA GLN A 107 2.09 8.51 17.74
C GLN A 107 3.41 7.88 17.30
N CYS A 108 3.62 7.68 16.00
CA CYS A 108 4.90 7.18 15.47
C CYS A 108 6.00 8.22 15.65
N HIS A 109 5.76 9.45 15.25
CA HIS A 109 6.75 10.54 15.37
C HIS A 109 7.15 10.81 16.82
N LYS A 110 6.21 10.78 17.80
CA LYS A 110 6.50 10.86 19.23
C LYS A 110 7.47 9.78 19.72
N ARG A 111 7.48 8.64 19.07
CA ARG A 111 8.35 7.48 19.39
C ARG A 111 9.62 7.42 18.54
N GLY A 112 9.85 8.42 17.68
CA GLY A 112 10.98 8.43 16.75
C GLY A 112 10.88 7.35 15.65
N MET A 113 9.67 6.92 15.32
CA MET A 113 9.38 5.97 14.25
C MET A 113 8.79 6.68 13.03
N GLU A 114 9.12 6.20 11.83
CA GLU A 114 8.48 6.62 10.59
C GLU A 114 7.08 6.01 10.46
N LEU A 115 6.14 6.73 9.82
CA LEU A 115 4.88 6.18 9.36
C LEU A 115 4.83 6.08 7.84
N HIS A 116 4.66 4.86 7.34
CA HIS A 116 4.41 4.57 5.93
C HIS A 116 2.94 4.23 5.72
N ALA A 117 2.24 5.05 4.94
CA ALA A 117 0.85 4.79 4.59
C ALA A 117 0.77 3.64 3.58
N TRP A 118 0.18 2.51 3.98
CA TRP A 118 0.00 1.36 3.11
C TRP A 118 -1.38 1.39 2.48
N ILE A 119 -1.41 1.31 1.15
CA ILE A 119 -2.62 1.20 0.35
C ILE A 119 -2.66 -0.12 -0.42
N ASN A 120 -3.83 -0.74 -0.54
CA ASN A 120 -4.11 -1.74 -1.57
C ASN A 120 -4.57 -1.02 -2.83
N PRO A 121 -3.79 -1.02 -3.92
CA PRO A 121 -4.12 -0.13 -5.04
C PRO A 121 -5.40 -0.54 -5.76
N TYR A 122 -5.63 -1.83 -6.03
CA TYR A 122 -6.69 -2.29 -6.91
C TYR A 122 -7.82 -3.04 -6.24
N ARG A 123 -7.69 -3.43 -4.98
CA ARG A 123 -8.77 -4.13 -4.27
C ARG A 123 -9.93 -3.17 -4.02
N ALA A 124 -11.07 -3.41 -4.66
CA ALA A 124 -12.30 -2.64 -4.46
C ALA A 124 -13.23 -3.28 -3.42
N LYS A 125 -13.15 -4.62 -3.23
CA LYS A 125 -14.00 -5.34 -2.29
C LYS A 125 -13.46 -6.75 -2.05
N THR A 126 -13.31 -7.15 -0.79
CA THR A 126 -12.81 -8.50 -0.44
C THR A 126 -13.88 -9.58 -0.52
N LYS A 127 -15.17 -9.22 -0.42
CA LYS A 127 -16.31 -10.15 -0.52
C LYS A 127 -17.45 -9.52 -1.33
N THR A 128 -17.99 -10.22 -2.30
CA THR A 128 -19.10 -9.73 -3.14
C THR A 128 -20.34 -9.33 -2.34
N THR A 129 -20.55 -9.93 -1.17
CA THR A 129 -21.69 -9.65 -0.29
C THR A 129 -21.58 -8.37 0.54
N THR A 130 -20.40 -7.73 0.59
CA THR A 130 -20.21 -6.47 1.34
C THR A 130 -21.04 -5.35 0.71
N GLN A 131 -21.84 -4.64 1.50
CA GLN A 131 -22.54 -3.44 1.04
C GLN A 131 -21.55 -2.29 0.89
N LEU A 132 -21.58 -1.62 -0.26
CA LEU A 132 -20.72 -0.49 -0.57
C LEU A 132 -21.46 0.85 -0.34
N ALA A 133 -20.73 1.87 0.05
CA ALA A 133 -21.24 3.23 0.12
C ALA A 133 -21.52 3.78 -1.29
N SER A 134 -22.50 4.69 -1.42
CA SER A 134 -22.92 5.26 -2.71
C SER A 134 -21.82 6.02 -3.45
N ASN A 135 -20.84 6.55 -2.71
CA ASN A 135 -19.68 7.25 -3.28
C ASN A 135 -18.48 6.34 -3.56
N HIS A 136 -18.59 5.03 -3.33
CA HIS A 136 -17.53 4.08 -3.64
C HIS A 136 -17.30 3.95 -5.15
N ILE A 137 -16.03 3.79 -5.58
CA ILE A 137 -15.65 3.72 -7.00
C ILE A 137 -16.39 2.62 -7.78
N ALA A 138 -16.58 1.44 -7.18
CA ALA A 138 -17.30 0.33 -7.83
C ALA A 138 -18.82 0.58 -7.98
N ILE A 139 -19.38 1.55 -7.26
CA ILE A 139 -20.78 2.00 -7.44
C ILE A 139 -20.84 3.11 -8.48
N LYS A 140 -19.90 4.07 -8.43
CA LYS A 140 -19.87 5.20 -9.38
C LYS A 140 -19.41 4.79 -10.77
N HIS A 141 -18.50 3.82 -10.86
CA HIS A 141 -17.85 3.37 -12.10
C HIS A 141 -17.77 1.85 -12.14
N PRO A 142 -18.91 1.13 -12.22
CA PRO A 142 -18.94 -0.33 -12.26
C PRO A 142 -18.19 -0.91 -13.47
N GLU A 143 -18.08 -0.17 -14.57
CA GLU A 143 -17.32 -0.53 -15.77
C GLU A 143 -15.81 -0.61 -15.56
N ARG A 144 -15.30 -0.04 -14.47
CA ARG A 144 -13.87 0.00 -14.12
C ARG A 144 -13.42 -1.14 -13.23
N VAL A 145 -14.35 -1.95 -12.75
CA VAL A 145 -14.07 -3.07 -11.86
C VAL A 145 -14.54 -4.38 -12.48
N PHE A 146 -13.95 -5.48 -12.04
CA PHE A 146 -14.43 -6.81 -12.39
C PHE A 146 -14.53 -7.69 -11.15
N ALA A 147 -15.44 -8.67 -11.21
CA ALA A 147 -15.56 -9.70 -10.21
C ALA A 147 -14.59 -10.86 -10.52
N TYR A 148 -13.89 -11.35 -9.50
CA TYR A 148 -13.01 -12.49 -9.60
C TYR A 148 -12.84 -13.14 -8.24
N ASP A 149 -13.03 -14.45 -8.13
CA ASP A 149 -12.88 -15.23 -6.90
C ASP A 149 -13.57 -14.60 -5.67
N GLY A 150 -14.82 -14.19 -5.84
CA GLY A 150 -15.63 -13.59 -4.78
C GLY A 150 -15.23 -12.18 -4.38
N GLN A 151 -14.30 -11.54 -5.08
CA GLN A 151 -13.81 -10.18 -4.86
C GLN A 151 -14.20 -9.25 -6.01
N PHE A 152 -14.12 -7.94 -5.76
CA PHE A 152 -14.12 -6.93 -6.82
C PHE A 152 -12.76 -6.25 -6.88
N ILE A 153 -12.25 -6.11 -8.11
CA ILE A 153 -10.92 -5.59 -8.38
C ILE A 153 -11.03 -4.50 -9.43
N MET A 154 -10.43 -3.35 -9.18
CA MET A 154 -10.25 -2.33 -10.21
C MET A 154 -9.33 -2.90 -11.30
N ASN A 155 -9.72 -2.75 -12.55
CA ASN A 155 -8.93 -3.28 -13.68
C ASN A 155 -7.64 -2.47 -13.86
N PRO A 156 -6.44 -3.06 -13.69
CA PRO A 156 -5.18 -2.33 -13.80
C PRO A 156 -4.88 -1.82 -15.22
N ALA A 157 -5.53 -2.40 -16.23
CA ALA A 157 -5.36 -1.98 -17.62
C ALA A 157 -6.06 -0.64 -17.92
N ILE A 158 -7.03 -0.23 -17.11
CA ILE A 158 -7.80 1.00 -17.32
C ILE A 158 -6.99 2.19 -16.77
N GLU A 159 -6.68 3.13 -17.64
CA GLU A 159 -5.85 4.32 -17.31
C GLU A 159 -6.50 5.20 -16.25
N GLU A 160 -7.81 5.38 -16.32
CA GLU A 160 -8.57 6.16 -15.35
C GLU A 160 -8.50 5.57 -13.93
N ASN A 161 -8.30 4.26 -13.81
CA ASN A 161 -8.06 3.62 -12.53
C ASN A 161 -6.68 3.96 -11.96
N ARG A 162 -5.64 3.95 -12.80
CA ARG A 162 -4.29 4.37 -12.39
C ARG A 162 -4.27 5.82 -11.94
N THR A 163 -4.90 6.70 -12.74
CA THR A 163 -5.02 8.13 -12.43
C THR A 163 -5.82 8.37 -11.15
N TYR A 164 -6.91 7.62 -10.94
CA TYR A 164 -7.70 7.71 -9.71
C TYR A 164 -6.87 7.35 -8.47
N ILE A 165 -6.12 6.25 -8.52
CA ILE A 165 -5.27 5.83 -7.40
C ILE A 165 -4.16 6.87 -7.13
N CYS A 166 -3.54 7.39 -8.18
CA CYS A 166 -2.54 8.46 -8.07
C CYS A 166 -3.13 9.74 -7.44
N ASN A 167 -4.37 10.08 -7.76
CA ASN A 167 -5.06 11.23 -7.15
C ASN A 167 -5.32 11.00 -5.65
N VAL A 168 -5.72 9.79 -5.25
CA VAL A 168 -5.89 9.42 -3.84
C VAL A 168 -4.56 9.54 -3.10
N VAL A 169 -3.47 9.02 -3.67
CA VAL A 169 -2.13 9.15 -3.08
C VAL A 169 -1.68 10.60 -3.00
N GLY A 170 -1.87 11.36 -4.07
CA GLY A 170 -1.56 12.79 -4.07
C GLY A 170 -2.33 13.57 -2.99
N ASP A 171 -3.60 13.20 -2.69
CA ASP A 171 -4.38 13.78 -1.60
C ASP A 171 -3.77 13.44 -0.23
N ILE A 172 -3.42 12.16 0.00
CA ILE A 172 -2.73 11.74 1.24
C ILE A 172 -1.45 12.55 1.43
N LEU A 173 -0.60 12.61 0.41
CA LEU A 173 0.69 13.28 0.51
C LEU A 173 0.59 14.78 0.77
N ARG A 174 -0.37 15.47 0.17
CA ARG A 174 -0.57 16.91 0.40
C ARG A 174 -1.06 17.24 1.81
N ARG A 175 -1.84 16.34 2.42
CA ARG A 175 -2.54 16.60 3.66
C ARG A 175 -1.89 16.02 4.91
N TYR A 176 -1.15 14.94 4.76
CA TYR A 176 -0.58 14.19 5.88
C TYR A 176 0.94 14.17 5.82
N ASP A 177 1.57 14.22 6.99
CA ASP A 177 3.02 14.17 7.13
C ASP A 177 3.53 12.72 7.24
N VAL A 178 3.24 11.92 6.20
CA VAL A 178 3.73 10.55 6.10
C VAL A 178 5.19 10.54 5.65
N ASP A 179 5.98 9.62 6.20
CA ASP A 179 7.39 9.42 5.83
C ASP A 179 7.55 8.52 4.60
N GLY A 180 6.55 7.68 4.35
CA GLY A 180 6.51 6.78 3.20
C GLY A 180 5.11 6.47 2.70
N LEU A 181 5.04 6.08 1.43
CA LEU A 181 3.90 5.41 0.84
C LEU A 181 4.30 3.97 0.52
N HIS A 182 3.43 3.02 0.85
CA HIS A 182 3.69 1.61 0.63
C HIS A 182 2.54 0.94 -0.09
N ILE A 183 2.86 0.06 -1.04
CA ILE A 183 1.91 -0.82 -1.71
C ILE A 183 2.36 -2.27 -1.55
N ASP A 184 1.38 -3.18 -1.46
CA ASP A 184 1.61 -4.61 -1.43
C ASP A 184 1.72 -5.22 -2.85
N ASP A 185 1.66 -6.55 -2.93
CA ASP A 185 1.74 -7.32 -4.16
C ASP A 185 0.40 -7.52 -4.87
N TYR A 186 -0.70 -6.91 -4.40
CA TYR A 186 -2.04 -7.20 -4.88
C TYR A 186 -2.45 -6.26 -6.03
N PHE A 187 -1.92 -6.52 -7.24
CA PHE A 187 -2.27 -5.79 -8.47
C PHE A 187 -3.37 -6.51 -9.26
N TYR A 188 -3.04 -7.60 -9.93
CA TYR A 188 -4.00 -8.56 -10.46
C TYR A 188 -4.31 -9.62 -9.39
N PRO A 189 -5.50 -10.26 -9.43
CA PRO A 189 -5.85 -11.28 -8.44
C PRO A 189 -4.97 -12.53 -8.60
N TYR A 190 -4.80 -13.25 -7.49
CA TYR A 190 -4.16 -14.55 -7.52
C TYR A 190 -4.96 -15.55 -8.36
N PRO A 191 -4.32 -16.52 -9.03
CA PRO A 191 -5.01 -17.54 -9.80
C PRO A 191 -6.00 -18.32 -8.95
N ALA A 192 -7.25 -18.40 -9.40
CA ALA A 192 -8.28 -19.26 -8.83
C ALA A 192 -8.63 -20.39 -9.82
N ALA A 193 -8.77 -21.60 -9.30
CA ALA A 193 -9.04 -22.78 -10.12
C ALA A 193 -10.33 -22.60 -10.97
N GLY A 194 -10.23 -22.85 -12.27
CA GLY A 194 -11.35 -22.72 -13.19
C GLY A 194 -11.80 -21.30 -13.52
N GLN A 195 -11.06 -20.28 -13.07
CA GLN A 195 -11.40 -18.89 -13.37
C GLN A 195 -10.36 -18.24 -14.29
N THR A 196 -10.82 -17.34 -15.14
CA THR A 196 -10.01 -16.50 -16.01
C THR A 196 -10.27 -15.04 -15.66
N ILE A 197 -9.21 -14.22 -15.61
CA ILE A 197 -9.36 -12.79 -15.39
C ILE A 197 -10.12 -12.18 -16.56
N PRO A 198 -11.24 -11.45 -16.32
CA PRO A 198 -12.13 -10.97 -17.36
C PRO A 198 -11.65 -9.65 -17.99
N ASP A 199 -10.41 -9.62 -18.49
CA ASP A 199 -9.76 -8.46 -19.11
C ASP A 199 -9.44 -8.65 -20.61
N SER A 200 -9.95 -9.73 -21.22
CA SER A 200 -9.70 -10.07 -22.62
C SER A 200 -10.16 -8.98 -23.61
N ARG A 201 -11.24 -8.29 -23.29
CA ARG A 201 -11.72 -7.16 -24.10
C ARG A 201 -10.69 -6.02 -24.09
N GLN A 202 -10.26 -5.59 -22.92
CA GLN A 202 -9.25 -4.54 -22.78
C GLN A 202 -7.94 -4.94 -23.46
N TYR A 203 -7.54 -6.22 -23.34
CA TYR A 203 -6.37 -6.72 -24.03
C TYR A 203 -6.53 -6.60 -25.55
N SER A 204 -7.68 -7.01 -26.13
CA SER A 204 -7.90 -6.91 -27.58
C SER A 204 -7.88 -5.47 -28.11
N GLU A 205 -8.42 -4.52 -27.33
CA GLU A 205 -8.55 -3.11 -27.69
C GLU A 205 -7.25 -2.32 -27.44
N MET A 206 -6.46 -2.67 -26.40
CA MET A 206 -5.35 -1.85 -25.88
C MET A 206 -4.02 -2.61 -25.76
N LYS A 207 -3.81 -3.67 -26.54
CA LYS A 207 -2.58 -4.51 -26.45
C LYS A 207 -1.29 -3.78 -26.86
N ASN A 208 -1.36 -2.64 -27.53
CA ASN A 208 -0.19 -1.79 -27.89
C ASN A 208 0.95 -2.58 -28.53
N GLY A 209 0.65 -3.55 -29.41
CA GLY A 209 1.65 -4.41 -30.05
C GLY A 209 2.18 -5.55 -29.17
N ILE A 210 1.73 -5.69 -27.92
CA ILE A 210 2.14 -6.77 -27.01
C ILE A 210 1.25 -7.99 -27.28
N ASN A 211 1.84 -9.09 -27.80
CA ASN A 211 1.11 -10.26 -28.23
C ASN A 211 0.86 -11.31 -27.14
N ASN A 212 1.51 -11.19 -25.99
CA ASN A 212 1.29 -12.06 -24.83
C ASN A 212 0.48 -11.31 -23.77
N ILE A 213 -0.66 -11.87 -23.34
CA ILE A 213 -1.53 -11.23 -22.34
C ILE A 213 -0.85 -11.05 -20.98
N GLY A 214 0.02 -11.98 -20.58
CA GLY A 214 0.79 -11.87 -19.33
C GLY A 214 1.77 -10.70 -19.40
N ASP A 215 2.48 -10.53 -20.53
CA ASP A 215 3.38 -9.39 -20.73
C ASP A 215 2.61 -8.07 -20.76
N TRP A 216 1.44 -8.05 -21.37
CA TRP A 216 0.56 -6.88 -21.39
C TRP A 216 0.05 -6.49 -19.98
N ARG A 217 -0.30 -7.46 -19.16
CA ARG A 217 -0.68 -7.21 -17.76
C ARG A 217 0.49 -6.64 -16.96
N ARG A 218 1.69 -7.20 -17.09
CA ARG A 218 2.92 -6.66 -16.48
C ARG A 218 3.19 -5.23 -16.94
N TYR A 219 3.04 -4.96 -18.23
CA TYR A 219 3.19 -3.61 -18.77
C TYR A 219 2.24 -2.61 -18.09
N ASN A 220 0.96 -2.96 -17.91
CA ASN A 220 0.00 -2.09 -17.22
C ASN A 220 0.34 -1.86 -15.74
N VAL A 221 0.87 -2.87 -15.04
CA VAL A 221 1.37 -2.71 -13.67
C VAL A 221 2.59 -1.78 -13.66
N ASN A 222 3.52 -1.95 -14.58
CA ASN A 222 4.70 -1.08 -14.66
C ASN A 222 4.31 0.38 -14.94
N LEU A 223 3.33 0.62 -15.81
CA LEU A 223 2.79 1.97 -16.05
C LEU A 223 2.23 2.59 -14.76
N PHE A 224 1.50 1.79 -13.97
CA PHE A 224 1.00 2.25 -12.68
C PHE A 224 2.11 2.59 -11.69
N ILE A 225 3.10 1.71 -11.54
CA ILE A 225 4.24 1.94 -10.64
C ILE A 225 4.99 3.22 -11.03
N GLN A 226 5.23 3.42 -12.33
CA GLN A 226 5.88 4.63 -12.84
C GLN A 226 5.03 5.88 -12.53
N GLN A 227 3.75 5.87 -12.85
CA GLN A 227 2.85 7.00 -12.62
C GLN A 227 2.74 7.33 -11.12
N LEU A 228 2.69 6.30 -10.27
CA LEU A 228 2.66 6.48 -8.82
C LEU A 228 3.95 7.07 -8.28
N HIS A 229 5.11 6.57 -8.72
CA HIS A 229 6.42 7.13 -8.39
C HIS A 229 6.51 8.61 -8.78
N ASP A 230 6.10 8.95 -10.01
CA ASP A 230 6.14 10.32 -10.49
C ASP A 230 5.19 11.23 -9.70
N THR A 231 4.02 10.73 -9.32
CA THR A 231 3.08 11.45 -8.46
C THR A 231 3.71 11.74 -7.09
N ILE A 232 4.32 10.75 -6.45
CA ILE A 232 4.98 10.91 -5.14
C ILE A 232 6.11 11.93 -5.25
N SER A 233 6.99 11.75 -6.24
CA SER A 233 8.16 12.62 -6.46
C SER A 233 7.77 14.08 -6.75
N SER A 234 6.66 14.29 -7.45
CA SER A 234 6.17 15.65 -7.78
C SER A 234 5.51 16.36 -6.58
N VAL A 235 4.87 15.60 -5.67
CA VAL A 235 4.15 16.19 -4.51
C VAL A 235 5.07 16.35 -3.30
N LYS A 236 5.81 15.29 -2.93
CA LYS A 236 6.74 15.26 -1.80
C LYS A 236 7.96 14.38 -2.12
N PRO A 237 9.01 14.91 -2.74
CA PRO A 237 10.16 14.12 -3.22
C PRO A 237 10.96 13.43 -2.13
N TRP A 238 10.78 13.80 -0.86
CA TRP A 238 11.43 13.16 0.29
C TRP A 238 10.66 11.97 0.86
N VAL A 239 9.40 11.75 0.47
CA VAL A 239 8.60 10.62 0.91
C VAL A 239 9.11 9.34 0.24
N LYS A 240 9.39 8.33 1.06
CA LYS A 240 9.85 7.03 0.56
C LYS A 240 8.72 6.30 -0.15
N PHE A 241 9.04 5.68 -1.28
CA PHE A 241 8.10 4.79 -1.96
C PHE A 241 8.55 3.34 -1.80
N GLY A 242 7.72 2.52 -1.18
CA GLY A 242 7.95 1.11 -0.94
C GLY A 242 6.97 0.22 -1.69
N VAL A 243 7.48 -0.87 -2.25
CA VAL A 243 6.68 -1.94 -2.85
C VAL A 243 7.11 -3.25 -2.21
N SER A 244 6.16 -4.04 -1.70
CA SER A 244 6.42 -5.42 -1.26
C SER A 244 5.90 -6.39 -2.31
N PRO A 245 6.73 -6.76 -3.30
CA PRO A 245 6.33 -7.69 -4.34
C PRO A 245 6.23 -9.11 -3.78
N PHE A 246 5.51 -9.96 -4.49
CA PHE A 246 5.47 -11.38 -4.16
C PHE A 246 6.89 -11.98 -4.20
N GLY A 247 7.27 -12.74 -3.17
CA GLY A 247 8.64 -13.25 -2.96
C GLY A 247 9.14 -14.30 -3.98
N ILE A 248 8.63 -14.28 -5.22
CA ILE A 248 9.01 -15.19 -6.31
C ILE A 248 9.65 -14.38 -7.43
N TYR A 249 10.97 -14.41 -7.49
CA TYR A 249 11.71 -13.72 -8.54
C TYR A 249 11.45 -14.27 -9.95
N ARG A 250 11.36 -15.60 -10.10
CA ARG A 250 11.04 -16.27 -11.38
C ARG A 250 10.15 -17.48 -11.13
N ASN A 251 9.07 -17.60 -11.89
CA ASN A 251 8.25 -18.79 -11.87
C ASN A 251 8.96 -19.93 -12.64
N LYS A 252 9.17 -21.05 -11.96
CA LYS A 252 9.54 -22.30 -12.66
C LYS A 252 8.26 -22.89 -13.26
N LYS A 253 8.35 -23.45 -14.48
CA LYS A 253 7.25 -24.15 -15.17
C LYS A 253 6.61 -25.28 -14.33
N SER A 254 7.33 -25.80 -13.33
CA SER A 254 6.90 -26.86 -12.42
C SER A 254 6.25 -26.37 -11.13
N SER A 255 6.02 -25.06 -10.96
CA SER A 255 5.35 -24.56 -9.77
C SER A 255 3.84 -24.87 -9.84
N PRO A 256 3.24 -25.52 -8.81
CA PRO A 256 1.79 -25.82 -8.77
C PRO A 256 0.88 -24.60 -8.83
N MET A 257 1.42 -23.43 -8.56
CA MET A 257 0.68 -22.16 -8.62
C MET A 257 1.00 -21.45 -9.93
N GLY A 258 0.47 -21.95 -11.01
CA GLY A 258 0.39 -21.46 -12.38
C GLY A 258 1.23 -20.27 -12.80
N SER A 259 1.95 -20.47 -13.88
CA SER A 259 3.04 -19.63 -14.35
C SER A 259 2.66 -18.19 -14.77
N GLU A 260 1.45 -17.94 -15.24
CA GLU A 260 1.16 -16.69 -15.95
C GLU A 260 0.81 -15.50 -15.03
N THR A 261 0.08 -15.76 -13.98
CA THR A 261 -0.39 -14.70 -13.06
C THR A 261 0.63 -14.30 -12.00
N ARG A 262 1.56 -15.18 -11.63
CA ARG A 262 2.61 -14.83 -10.66
C ARG A 262 3.71 -13.96 -11.24
N GLY A 263 4.02 -14.12 -12.53
CA GLY A 263 4.91 -13.20 -13.24
C GLY A 263 4.33 -11.79 -13.41
N LEU A 264 3.06 -11.58 -13.07
CA LEU A 264 2.39 -10.27 -13.08
C LEU A 264 2.57 -9.50 -11.77
N GLN A 265 3.11 -10.13 -10.75
CA GLN A 265 3.26 -9.57 -9.41
C GLN A 265 4.71 -9.17 -9.09
N ASN A 266 5.66 -9.46 -10.00
CA ASN A 266 7.07 -9.09 -9.88
C ASN A 266 7.42 -7.90 -10.79
#